data_e350ff299af99818d1e5ebe1ba21081f
#
_entry.id   e350ff299af99818d1e5ebe1ba21081f
#
_cell.length_a   1.000
_cell.length_b   1.000
_cell.length_c   1.000
_cell.angle_alpha   90.00
_cell.angle_beta   90.00
_cell.angle_gamma   90.00
#
_symmetry.space_group_name_H-M   'P 1'
#
loop_
_entity.id
_entity.type
_entity.pdbx_description
1 polymer ?
#
loop_
_entity_poly.entity_id
_entity_poly.type
_entity_poly.pdbx_seq_one_letter_code
_entity_poly.pdbx_strand_id
1 'polypeptide(L)'
;MKMDFTTVAMARPDIVDRTFDSFSKNLRKINLRDCRLIINIDPLPEGNKRKEVVKVANKYFGEVIHNYPEKANFSAACNWVWSHADTTCIFHLEDDWVLKEPVNVRELLTFFEQHRKLQVVQLRAYRFTYNKIALSPCIMHKKLYQAMGGNLVENINPEVQMRGEKFGIIMPYPTKKLTHKGKIITYPKDKKRIILKDIGRSWIKKTEYTKQKVKKARFVTWEKK
;
A
#
# COMPACT_ATOMS: atom_id res chain seq x y z
N MET A 1 -6.41 1.62 -20.05
CA MET A 1 -5.07 2.01 -19.51
C MET A 1 -4.63 0.87 -18.62
N LYS A 2 -3.51 0.25 -18.92
CA LYS A 2 -2.92 -0.82 -18.10
C LYS A 2 -2.07 -0.22 -17.00
N MET A 3 -2.23 -0.71 -15.77
CA MET A 3 -1.48 -0.29 -14.59
C MET A 3 -1.32 -1.49 -13.66
N ASP A 4 -0.19 -1.60 -13.00
CA ASP A 4 -0.01 -2.56 -11.93
C ASP A 4 -0.57 -2.00 -10.64
N PHE A 5 -1.41 -2.79 -10.00
CA PHE A 5 -1.83 -2.62 -8.61
C PHE A 5 -0.99 -3.54 -7.74
N THR A 6 -0.52 -3.02 -6.62
CA THR A 6 0.23 -3.81 -5.63
C THR A 6 -0.48 -3.78 -4.31
N THR A 7 -0.63 -4.93 -3.67
CA THR A 7 -1.31 -5.03 -2.38
C THR A 7 -0.54 -5.91 -1.41
N VAL A 8 -0.36 -5.42 -0.20
CA VAL A 8 -0.01 -6.25 0.96
C VAL A 8 -1.29 -6.51 1.72
N ALA A 9 -1.66 -7.78 1.83
CA ALA A 9 -2.91 -8.22 2.43
C ALA A 9 -2.65 -9.24 3.53
N MET A 10 -3.64 -9.40 4.39
CA MET A 10 -3.74 -10.52 5.29
C MET A 10 -4.80 -11.50 4.78
N ALA A 11 -4.84 -12.72 5.32
CA ALA A 11 -5.83 -13.75 4.95
C ALA A 11 -7.26 -13.39 5.44
N ARG A 12 -7.77 -12.21 5.04
CA ARG A 12 -9.05 -11.59 5.41
C ARG A 12 -9.94 -11.33 4.19
N PRO A 13 -10.53 -12.35 3.55
CA PRO A 13 -11.22 -12.19 2.28
C PRO A 13 -12.38 -11.19 2.29
N ASP A 14 -13.10 -11.08 3.40
CA ASP A 14 -14.19 -10.12 3.62
C ASP A 14 -13.72 -8.65 3.61
N ILE A 15 -12.57 -8.39 4.22
CA ILE A 15 -11.95 -7.05 4.25
C ILE A 15 -11.42 -6.68 2.86
N VAL A 16 -10.71 -7.63 2.21
CA VAL A 16 -10.19 -7.46 0.85
C VAL A 16 -11.32 -7.21 -0.15
N ASP A 17 -12.44 -7.95 -0.05
CA ASP A 17 -13.61 -7.77 -0.93
C ASP A 17 -14.20 -6.36 -0.80
N ARG A 18 -14.38 -5.89 0.43
CA ARG A 18 -14.87 -4.51 0.69
C ARG A 18 -13.92 -3.45 0.16
N THR A 19 -12.63 -3.66 0.29
CA THR A 19 -11.61 -2.75 -0.23
C THR A 19 -11.70 -2.69 -1.75
N PHE A 20 -11.56 -3.83 -2.43
CA PHE A 20 -11.55 -3.86 -3.90
C PHE A 20 -12.90 -3.42 -4.49
N ASP A 21 -14.03 -3.77 -3.88
CA ASP A 21 -15.34 -3.28 -4.29
C ASP A 21 -15.40 -1.75 -4.27
N SER A 22 -14.93 -1.14 -3.18
CA SER A 22 -14.94 0.31 -3.04
C SER A 22 -14.06 1.02 -4.08
N PHE A 23 -12.89 0.45 -4.39
CA PHE A 23 -11.99 0.99 -5.40
C PHE A 23 -12.51 0.76 -6.81
N SER A 24 -13.09 -0.40 -7.12
CA SER A 24 -13.69 -0.67 -8.42
C SER A 24 -14.85 0.29 -8.75
N LYS A 25 -15.64 0.68 -7.74
CA LYS A 25 -16.76 1.60 -7.87
C LYS A 25 -16.34 3.07 -7.97
N ASN A 26 -15.22 3.45 -7.37
CA ASN A 26 -14.84 4.86 -7.21
C ASN A 26 -13.62 5.29 -8.04
N LEU A 27 -12.81 4.39 -8.55
CA LEU A 27 -11.79 4.76 -9.52
C LEU A 27 -12.42 5.07 -10.87
N ARG A 28 -12.03 6.20 -11.48
CA ARG A 28 -12.51 6.68 -12.78
C ARG A 28 -11.35 6.70 -13.76
N LYS A 29 -11.70 6.50 -15.06
CA LYS A 29 -10.76 6.47 -16.20
C LYS A 29 -9.77 5.30 -16.14
N ILE A 30 -10.10 4.27 -15.37
CA ILE A 30 -9.42 2.98 -15.30
C ILE A 30 -10.48 1.89 -15.04
N ASN A 31 -10.28 0.73 -15.65
CA ASN A 31 -11.06 -0.46 -15.37
C ASN A 31 -10.11 -1.47 -14.74
N LEU A 32 -10.40 -1.93 -13.52
CA LEU A 32 -9.55 -2.89 -12.81
C LEU A 32 -9.43 -4.23 -13.57
N ARG A 33 -10.44 -4.59 -14.38
CA ARG A 33 -10.38 -5.79 -15.24
C ARG A 33 -9.29 -5.72 -16.30
N ASP A 34 -8.84 -4.53 -16.67
CA ASP A 34 -7.73 -4.33 -17.61
C ASP A 34 -6.38 -4.23 -16.91
N CYS A 35 -6.37 -4.35 -15.59
CA CYS A 35 -5.19 -4.18 -14.73
C CYS A 35 -4.74 -5.51 -14.13
N ARG A 36 -3.46 -5.54 -13.79
CA ARG A 36 -2.82 -6.64 -13.08
C ARG A 36 -2.72 -6.29 -11.60
N LEU A 37 -3.08 -7.23 -10.73
CA LEU A 37 -2.85 -7.16 -9.30
C LEU A 37 -1.68 -8.05 -8.90
N ILE A 38 -0.73 -7.49 -8.17
CA ILE A 38 0.36 -8.21 -7.54
C ILE A 38 0.11 -8.14 -6.03
N ILE A 39 -0.20 -9.29 -5.41
CA ILE A 39 -0.64 -9.36 -4.03
C ILE A 39 0.19 -10.33 -3.20
N ASN A 40 0.73 -9.85 -2.08
CA ASN A 40 1.31 -10.69 -1.05
C ASN A 40 0.29 -10.89 0.06
N ILE A 41 0.02 -12.13 0.43
CA ILE A 41 -1.03 -12.48 1.41
C ILE A 41 -0.38 -13.12 2.63
N ASP A 42 -0.17 -12.30 3.65
CA ASP A 42 0.40 -12.72 4.92
C ASP A 42 -0.54 -13.68 5.65
N PRO A 43 0.00 -14.71 6.34
CA PRO A 43 -0.80 -15.63 7.11
C PRO A 43 -1.44 -14.94 8.33
N LEU A 44 -2.60 -15.43 8.73
CA LEU A 44 -3.14 -15.25 10.08
C LEU A 44 -2.78 -16.47 10.95
N PRO A 45 -2.71 -16.32 12.27
CA PRO A 45 -2.41 -17.45 13.18
C PRO A 45 -3.37 -18.63 13.04
N GLU A 46 -4.61 -18.38 12.63
CA GLU A 46 -5.62 -19.42 12.40
C GLU A 46 -6.24 -19.29 10.99
N GLY A 47 -6.38 -20.43 10.34
CA GLY A 47 -7.14 -20.57 9.09
C GLY A 47 -6.39 -20.13 7.84
N ASN A 48 -6.34 -21.02 6.86
CA ASN A 48 -5.69 -20.76 5.58
C ASN A 48 -6.70 -20.17 4.56
N LYS A 49 -7.21 -18.96 4.81
CA LYS A 49 -8.13 -18.27 3.89
C LYS A 49 -7.42 -17.54 2.74
N ARG A 50 -6.10 -17.76 2.54
CA ARG A 50 -5.33 -17.08 1.50
C ARG A 50 -5.85 -17.36 0.09
N LYS A 51 -6.28 -18.60 -0.20
CA LYS A 51 -6.91 -18.95 -1.48
C LYS A 51 -8.24 -18.22 -1.71
N GLU A 52 -9.00 -17.97 -0.65
CA GLU A 52 -10.23 -17.18 -0.74
C GLU A 52 -9.94 -15.71 -1.08
N VAL A 53 -8.86 -15.14 -0.55
CA VAL A 53 -8.41 -13.78 -0.92
C VAL A 53 -8.09 -13.70 -2.43
N VAL A 54 -7.42 -14.71 -3.00
CA VAL A 54 -7.16 -14.74 -4.45
C VAL A 54 -8.46 -14.90 -5.25
N LYS A 55 -9.41 -15.72 -4.79
CA LYS A 55 -10.74 -15.80 -5.43
C LYS A 55 -11.46 -14.45 -5.42
N VAL A 56 -11.37 -13.71 -4.33
CA VAL A 56 -11.90 -12.35 -4.23
C VAL A 56 -11.19 -11.42 -5.22
N ALA A 57 -9.86 -11.41 -5.24
CA ALA A 57 -9.07 -10.58 -6.15
C ALA A 57 -9.45 -10.79 -7.62
N ASN A 58 -9.64 -12.05 -8.03
CA ASN A 58 -10.06 -12.42 -9.38
C ASN A 58 -11.46 -11.93 -9.78
N LYS A 59 -12.30 -11.49 -8.84
CA LYS A 59 -13.58 -10.84 -9.17
C LYS A 59 -13.36 -9.44 -9.76
N TYR A 60 -12.27 -8.77 -9.40
CA TYR A 60 -12.02 -7.36 -9.72
C TYR A 60 -10.94 -7.16 -10.77
N PHE A 61 -9.87 -7.93 -10.75
CA PHE A 61 -8.71 -7.78 -11.62
C PHE A 61 -8.70 -8.81 -12.75
N GLY A 62 -8.12 -8.44 -13.90
CA GLY A 62 -8.01 -9.34 -15.06
C GLY A 62 -6.90 -10.37 -14.90
N GLU A 63 -5.85 -10.01 -14.17
CA GLU A 63 -4.71 -10.87 -13.85
C GLU A 63 -4.32 -10.69 -12.38
N VAL A 64 -4.05 -11.80 -11.69
CA VAL A 64 -3.64 -11.80 -10.27
C VAL A 64 -2.39 -12.64 -10.09
N ILE A 65 -1.29 -11.98 -9.74
CA ILE A 65 -0.04 -12.61 -9.31
C ILE A 65 -0.01 -12.59 -7.79
N HIS A 66 0.18 -13.74 -7.15
CA HIS A 66 0.09 -13.83 -5.70
C HIS A 66 1.25 -14.57 -5.05
N ASN A 67 1.53 -14.21 -3.79
CA ASN A 67 2.51 -14.86 -2.93
C ASN A 67 1.87 -15.27 -1.60
N TYR A 68 2.29 -16.40 -1.07
CA TYR A 68 1.89 -16.94 0.23
C TYR A 68 3.12 -17.14 1.12
N PRO A 69 3.65 -16.10 1.78
CA PRO A 69 4.80 -16.25 2.64
C PRO A 69 4.46 -17.14 3.84
N GLU A 70 5.46 -17.81 4.39
CA GLU A 70 5.31 -18.61 5.61
C GLU A 70 5.07 -17.73 6.84
N LYS A 71 5.71 -16.56 6.88
CA LYS A 71 5.63 -15.61 7.99
C LYS A 71 5.24 -14.23 7.49
N ALA A 72 4.42 -13.54 8.29
CA ALA A 72 4.08 -12.15 8.03
C ALA A 72 5.32 -11.26 8.22
N ASN A 73 5.63 -10.47 7.18
CA ASN A 73 6.68 -9.46 7.24
C ASN A 73 6.37 -8.34 6.24
N PHE A 74 5.96 -7.18 6.76
CA PHE A 74 5.48 -6.08 5.93
C PHE A 74 6.53 -5.57 4.94
N SER A 75 7.80 -5.49 5.32
CA SER A 75 8.87 -5.06 4.40
C SER A 75 9.18 -6.09 3.33
N ALA A 76 9.22 -7.38 3.68
CA ALA A 76 9.38 -8.45 2.70
C ALA A 76 8.20 -8.50 1.73
N ALA A 77 6.98 -8.31 2.23
CA ALA A 77 5.76 -8.22 1.41
C ALA A 77 5.82 -7.04 0.42
N CYS A 78 6.22 -5.84 0.88
CA CYS A 78 6.42 -4.68 0.01
C CYS A 78 7.52 -4.93 -1.03
N ASN A 79 8.65 -5.50 -0.64
CA ASN A 79 9.72 -5.88 -1.57
C ASN A 79 9.19 -6.78 -2.67
N TRP A 80 8.46 -7.84 -2.28
CA TRP A 80 7.94 -8.79 -3.22
C TRP A 80 6.96 -8.14 -4.22
N VAL A 81 5.95 -7.40 -3.75
CA VAL A 81 4.95 -6.81 -4.66
C VAL A 81 5.54 -5.74 -5.56
N TRP A 82 6.51 -4.94 -5.08
CA TRP A 82 7.10 -3.86 -5.90
C TRP A 82 8.16 -4.37 -6.88
N SER A 83 8.86 -5.46 -6.56
CA SER A 83 9.82 -6.08 -7.49
C SER A 83 9.13 -6.73 -8.69
N HIS A 84 7.90 -7.24 -8.51
CA HIS A 84 7.10 -7.87 -9.57
C HIS A 84 6.27 -6.87 -10.39
N ALA A 85 6.26 -5.59 -10.02
CA ALA A 85 5.56 -4.57 -10.80
C ALA A 85 6.41 -4.12 -11.99
N ASP A 86 5.80 -4.01 -13.19
CA ASP A 86 6.49 -3.64 -14.43
C ASP A 86 6.17 -2.22 -14.88
N THR A 87 4.99 -1.68 -14.51
CA THR A 87 4.57 -0.36 -14.93
C THR A 87 5.38 0.75 -14.23
N THR A 88 5.59 1.86 -14.93
CA THR A 88 6.35 3.02 -14.43
C THR A 88 5.74 3.63 -13.17
N CYS A 89 4.40 3.72 -13.14
CA CYS A 89 3.62 4.13 -11.99
C CYS A 89 2.79 2.94 -11.53
N ILE A 90 2.84 2.62 -10.25
CA ILE A 90 2.10 1.55 -9.61
C ILE A 90 1.07 2.13 -8.63
N PHE A 91 -0.10 1.53 -8.57
CA PHE A 91 -1.10 1.86 -7.57
C PHE A 91 -0.92 0.93 -6.37
N HIS A 92 -0.32 1.45 -5.29
CA HIS A 92 -0.19 0.70 -4.04
C HIS A 92 -1.44 0.83 -3.20
N LEU A 93 -1.98 -0.30 -2.76
CA LEU A 93 -3.24 -0.41 -2.04
C LEU A 93 -3.10 -1.45 -0.92
N GLU A 94 -3.22 -1.02 0.35
CA GLU A 94 -3.35 -1.96 1.45
C GLU A 94 -4.77 -2.55 1.49
N ASP A 95 -4.93 -3.72 2.08
CA ASP A 95 -6.15 -4.53 2.03
C ASP A 95 -7.34 -4.00 2.86
N ASP A 96 -7.16 -2.96 3.66
CA ASP A 96 -8.13 -2.49 4.64
C ASP A 96 -8.54 -1.01 4.51
N TRP A 97 -8.48 -0.49 3.31
CA TRP A 97 -8.94 0.86 2.99
C TRP A 97 -10.19 0.88 2.11
N VAL A 98 -11.13 1.73 2.43
CA VAL A 98 -12.31 2.00 1.60
C VAL A 98 -12.19 3.37 0.96
N LEU A 99 -12.31 3.42 -0.37
CA LEU A 99 -12.40 4.66 -1.14
C LEU A 99 -13.86 5.14 -1.16
N LYS A 100 -14.10 6.33 -0.60
CA LYS A 100 -15.46 6.87 -0.39
C LYS A 100 -15.96 7.78 -1.50
N GLU A 101 -15.05 8.36 -2.27
CA GLU A 101 -15.35 9.35 -3.29
C GLU A 101 -14.69 8.99 -4.62
N PRO A 102 -15.28 9.42 -5.76
CA PRO A 102 -14.67 9.21 -7.06
C PRO A 102 -13.29 9.85 -7.19
N VAL A 103 -12.33 9.10 -7.74
CA VAL A 103 -10.96 9.54 -8.02
C VAL A 103 -10.62 9.28 -9.48
N ASN A 104 -10.25 10.30 -10.21
CA ASN A 104 -9.80 10.20 -11.59
C ASN A 104 -8.32 9.82 -11.64
N VAL A 105 -8.03 8.56 -11.96
CA VAL A 105 -6.66 8.04 -12.01
C VAL A 105 -5.81 8.77 -13.05
N ARG A 106 -6.41 9.15 -14.19
CA ARG A 106 -5.70 9.90 -15.23
C ARG A 106 -5.22 11.27 -14.74
N GLU A 107 -6.05 11.97 -13.96
CA GLU A 107 -5.66 13.22 -13.31
C GLU A 107 -4.47 13.02 -12.36
N LEU A 108 -4.47 11.93 -11.57
CA LEU A 108 -3.35 11.64 -10.66
C LEU A 108 -2.05 11.37 -11.43
N LEU A 109 -2.13 10.74 -12.60
CA LEU A 109 -0.95 10.47 -13.43
C LEU A 109 -0.39 11.74 -14.06
N THR A 110 -1.24 12.71 -14.45
CA THR A 110 -0.75 13.99 -14.99
C THR A 110 0.12 14.77 -13.99
N PHE A 111 -0.05 14.55 -12.68
CA PHE A 111 0.85 15.16 -11.70
C PHE A 111 2.30 14.69 -11.87
N PHE A 112 2.54 13.43 -12.24
CA PHE A 112 3.91 12.93 -12.49
C PHE A 112 4.51 13.50 -13.76
N GLU A 113 3.70 13.78 -14.79
CA GLU A 113 4.12 14.43 -16.03
C GLU A 113 4.49 15.90 -15.78
N GLN A 114 3.68 16.61 -15.00
CA GLN A 114 3.87 18.02 -14.66
C GLN A 114 5.00 18.28 -13.66
N HIS A 115 5.31 17.29 -12.81
CA HIS A 115 6.24 17.43 -11.71
C HIS A 115 7.33 16.34 -11.74
N ARG A 116 8.39 16.55 -12.52
CA ARG A 116 9.50 15.57 -12.72
C ARG A 116 10.11 15.00 -11.44
N LYS A 117 10.05 15.74 -10.33
CA LYS A 117 10.57 15.31 -9.00
C LYS A 117 9.53 14.54 -8.19
N LEU A 118 8.29 14.46 -8.64
CA LEU A 118 7.22 13.78 -7.94
C LEU A 118 7.48 12.27 -7.92
N GLN A 119 7.31 11.65 -6.77
CA GLN A 119 7.51 10.23 -6.58
C GLN A 119 6.25 9.53 -6.09
N VAL A 120 5.37 10.26 -5.37
CA VAL A 120 4.16 9.69 -4.80
C VAL A 120 3.01 10.69 -4.84
N VAL A 121 1.84 10.23 -5.25
CA VAL A 121 0.54 10.89 -5.05
C VAL A 121 -0.25 10.06 -4.05
N GLN A 122 -0.34 10.53 -2.81
CA GLN A 122 -1.08 9.85 -1.74
C GLN A 122 -2.56 10.25 -1.77
N LEU A 123 -3.46 9.30 -1.60
CA LEU A 123 -4.86 9.58 -1.37
C LEU A 123 -5.09 10.04 0.08
N ARG A 124 -5.96 11.02 0.27
CA ARG A 124 -6.16 11.65 1.59
C ARG A 124 -7.00 10.77 2.52
N ALA A 125 -6.35 10.28 3.57
CA ALA A 125 -6.98 9.51 4.64
C ALA A 125 -7.29 10.35 5.89
N TYR A 126 -6.58 11.47 6.09
CA TYR A 126 -6.67 12.29 7.30
C TYR A 126 -6.64 13.78 6.98
N ARG A 127 -7.17 14.63 7.88
CA ARG A 127 -7.16 16.09 7.74
C ARG A 127 -5.76 16.70 7.72
N PHE A 128 -4.80 16.04 8.36
CA PHE A 128 -3.43 16.53 8.39
C PHE A 128 -2.69 16.12 7.11
N THR A 129 -2.00 17.08 6.52
CA THR A 129 -1.09 16.81 5.41
C THR A 129 0.18 16.22 6.00
N TYR A 130 0.41 14.96 5.72
CA TYR A 130 1.71 14.39 6.03
C TYR A 130 2.70 14.86 4.97
N ASN A 131 3.69 15.68 5.37
CA ASN A 131 4.88 15.94 4.53
C ASN A 131 5.79 14.70 4.45
N LYS A 132 5.26 13.53 4.84
CA LYS A 132 5.97 12.25 4.92
C LYS A 132 5.18 11.22 4.13
N ILE A 133 5.89 10.32 3.48
CA ILE A 133 5.29 9.17 2.81
C ILE A 133 4.52 8.32 3.84
N ALA A 134 3.30 7.98 3.50
CA ALA A 134 2.52 6.92 4.12
C ALA A 134 2.15 5.90 3.06
N LEU A 135 2.15 4.62 3.41
CA LEU A 135 1.74 3.53 2.52
C LEU A 135 0.21 3.32 2.49
N SER A 136 -0.56 4.32 2.97
CA SER A 136 -1.98 4.41 2.61
C SER A 136 -2.12 4.42 1.08
N PRO A 137 -3.29 4.10 0.52
CA PRO A 137 -3.46 4.02 -0.93
C PRO A 137 -2.85 5.20 -1.66
N CYS A 138 -1.97 4.90 -2.62
CA CYS A 138 -1.21 5.91 -3.35
C CYS A 138 -0.81 5.42 -4.75
N ILE A 139 -0.57 6.36 -5.65
CA ILE A 139 0.20 6.07 -6.87
C ILE A 139 1.66 6.44 -6.58
N MET A 140 2.57 5.51 -6.83
CA MET A 140 3.99 5.74 -6.67
C MET A 140 4.75 5.45 -7.97
N HIS A 141 5.77 6.28 -8.23
CA HIS A 141 6.66 6.06 -9.35
C HIS A 141 7.69 4.97 -8.97
N LYS A 142 7.89 3.98 -9.82
CA LYS A 142 8.83 2.85 -9.58
C LYS A 142 10.25 3.31 -9.22
N LYS A 143 10.68 4.48 -9.71
CA LYS A 143 11.96 5.12 -9.31
C LYS A 143 12.12 5.32 -7.79
N LEU A 144 11.01 5.43 -7.02
CA LEU A 144 11.10 5.54 -5.57
C LEU A 144 11.72 4.27 -4.97
N TYR A 145 11.23 3.09 -5.34
CA TYR A 145 11.75 1.82 -4.89
C TYR A 145 13.19 1.58 -5.37
N GLN A 146 13.46 1.91 -6.63
CA GLN A 146 14.82 1.84 -7.19
C GLN A 146 15.81 2.76 -6.46
N ALA A 147 15.38 3.98 -6.08
CA ALA A 147 16.20 4.91 -5.32
C ALA A 147 16.53 4.43 -3.90
N MET A 148 15.78 3.47 -3.38
CA MET A 148 16.07 2.76 -2.12
C MET A 148 16.94 1.52 -2.33
N GLY A 149 17.48 1.33 -3.53
CA GLY A 149 18.31 0.18 -3.89
C GLY A 149 17.50 -1.07 -4.26
N GLY A 150 16.18 -0.92 -4.49
CA GLY A 150 15.32 -2.03 -4.87
C GLY A 150 15.08 -3.07 -3.76
N ASN A 151 15.41 -2.74 -2.51
CA ASN A 151 15.20 -3.63 -1.37
C ASN A 151 14.97 -2.87 -0.06
N LEU A 152 13.96 -3.27 0.68
CA LEU A 152 13.72 -2.81 2.05
C LEU A 152 14.35 -3.79 3.04
N VAL A 153 14.92 -3.26 4.10
CA VAL A 153 15.43 -4.07 5.19
C VAL A 153 14.27 -4.74 5.92
N GLU A 154 14.33 -6.05 6.06
CA GLU A 154 13.31 -6.82 6.76
C GLU A 154 13.19 -6.38 8.22
N ASN A 155 12.00 -6.58 8.79
CA ASN A 155 11.68 -6.23 10.18
C ASN A 155 11.78 -4.72 10.52
N ILE A 156 11.97 -3.84 9.54
CA ILE A 156 11.86 -2.40 9.71
C ILE A 156 10.67 -1.92 8.88
N ASN A 157 9.78 -1.14 9.50
CA ASN A 157 8.59 -0.63 8.81
C ASN A 157 8.97 0.11 7.50
N PRO A 158 8.39 -0.25 6.34
CA PRO A 158 8.69 0.36 5.04
C PRO A 158 8.57 1.89 5.05
N GLU A 159 7.52 2.44 5.68
CA GLU A 159 7.33 3.89 5.75
C GLU A 159 8.48 4.61 6.45
N VAL A 160 9.04 3.97 7.48
CA VAL A 160 10.18 4.49 8.22
C VAL A 160 11.41 4.54 7.34
N GLN A 161 11.65 3.47 6.59
CA GLN A 161 12.76 3.39 5.63
C GLN A 161 12.61 4.45 4.54
N MET A 162 11.42 4.60 3.97
CA MET A 162 11.10 5.60 2.94
C MET A 162 11.24 7.04 3.46
N ARG A 163 10.99 7.28 4.75
CA ARG A 163 11.15 8.59 5.41
C ARG A 163 12.59 8.90 5.77
N GLY A 164 13.47 7.91 5.76
CA GLY A 164 14.85 8.06 6.19
C GLY A 164 15.03 8.29 7.68
N GLU A 165 14.11 7.79 8.49
CA GLU A 165 14.23 7.87 9.94
C GLU A 165 15.37 6.97 10.42
N LYS A 166 16.30 7.53 11.19
CA LYS A 166 17.43 6.77 11.77
C LYS A 166 16.95 5.98 12.99
N PHE A 167 17.07 4.67 12.96
CA PHE A 167 16.77 3.77 14.09
C PHE A 167 18.01 3.16 14.74
N GLY A 168 19.10 3.86 14.86
CA GLY A 168 20.35 3.25 15.36
C GLY A 168 20.87 2.09 14.49
N ILE A 169 20.23 1.84 13.35
CA ILE A 169 20.64 0.87 12.33
C ILE A 169 21.28 1.67 11.21
N ILE A 170 22.43 1.25 10.76
CA ILE A 170 23.07 1.81 9.56
C ILE A 170 22.20 1.41 8.38
N MET A 171 21.36 2.34 7.92
CA MET A 171 20.58 2.14 6.70
C MET A 171 21.56 2.17 5.52
N PRO A 172 21.59 1.13 4.68
CA PRO A 172 22.55 1.04 3.56
C PRO A 172 22.32 2.11 2.48
N TYR A 173 21.24 2.91 2.59
CA TYR A 173 20.85 3.89 1.58
C TYR A 173 20.78 5.31 2.13
N PRO A 174 21.13 6.35 1.33
CA PRO A 174 21.04 7.74 1.73
C PRO A 174 19.55 8.18 1.71
N THR A 175 18.79 7.77 2.71
CA THR A 175 17.35 8.03 2.86
C THR A 175 16.97 9.49 3.02
N LYS A 176 17.95 10.37 3.34
CA LYS A 176 17.74 11.84 3.45
C LYS A 176 17.16 12.49 2.18
N LYS A 177 17.31 11.88 1.00
CA LYS A 177 16.85 12.46 -0.28
C LYS A 177 15.37 12.20 -0.60
N LEU A 178 14.70 11.29 0.10
CA LEU A 178 13.33 10.86 -0.25
C LEU A 178 12.23 11.77 0.30
N THR A 179 12.51 12.59 1.30
CA THR A 179 11.52 13.42 2.01
C THR A 179 11.51 14.91 1.61
N HIS A 180 12.12 15.29 0.50
CA HIS A 180 12.20 16.70 0.09
C HIS A 180 10.87 17.24 -0.50
N LYS A 181 10.62 18.55 -0.27
CA LYS A 181 9.51 19.30 -0.87
C LYS A 181 9.37 19.01 -2.38
N GLY A 182 8.15 18.75 -2.81
CA GLY A 182 7.82 18.49 -4.23
C GLY A 182 7.87 17.02 -4.66
N LYS A 183 8.23 16.08 -3.79
CA LYS A 183 8.23 14.64 -4.11
C LYS A 183 6.94 13.92 -3.75
N ILE A 184 6.11 14.54 -2.93
CA ILE A 184 4.85 13.96 -2.44
C ILE A 184 3.73 14.98 -2.65
N ILE A 185 2.65 14.53 -3.27
CA ILE A 185 1.39 15.27 -3.36
C ILE A 185 0.33 14.46 -2.61
N THR A 186 -0.52 15.15 -1.84
CA THR A 186 -1.70 14.53 -1.23
C THR A 186 -2.96 14.98 -1.98
N TYR A 187 -3.73 14.01 -2.47
CA TYR A 187 -4.96 14.24 -3.24
C TYR A 187 -6.20 13.81 -2.42
N PRO A 188 -7.30 14.56 -2.45
CA PRO A 188 -7.41 15.92 -2.99
C PRO A 188 -6.59 16.93 -2.18
N LYS A 189 -6.27 18.08 -2.79
CA LYS A 189 -5.53 19.17 -2.10
C LYS A 189 -6.33 19.77 -0.96
N ASP A 190 -7.66 19.81 -1.08
CA ASP A 190 -8.56 20.26 -0.02
C ASP A 190 -8.41 19.36 1.22
N LYS A 191 -7.96 19.94 2.32
CA LYS A 191 -7.72 19.24 3.59
C LYS A 191 -9.00 18.77 4.29
N LYS A 192 -10.16 19.32 3.95
CA LYS A 192 -11.46 18.92 4.51
C LYS A 192 -12.00 17.66 3.85
N ARG A 193 -11.61 17.37 2.61
CA ARG A 193 -12.04 16.20 1.86
C ARG A 193 -11.20 14.99 2.22
N ILE A 194 -11.74 14.11 3.06
CA ILE A 194 -11.14 12.82 3.44
C ILE A 194 -11.82 11.73 2.60
N ILE A 195 -11.10 11.20 1.63
CA ILE A 195 -11.64 10.26 0.64
C ILE A 195 -11.39 8.79 0.97
N LEU A 196 -10.57 8.51 1.98
CA LEU A 196 -10.25 7.15 2.45
C LEU A 196 -10.77 6.91 3.86
N LYS A 197 -11.15 5.66 4.13
CA LYS A 197 -11.51 5.17 5.46
C LYS A 197 -10.78 3.87 5.77
N ASP A 198 -10.01 3.85 6.87
CA ASP A 198 -9.40 2.64 7.42
C ASP A 198 -10.50 1.77 8.07
N ILE A 199 -10.66 0.55 7.58
CA ILE A 199 -11.61 -0.44 8.12
C ILE A 199 -10.91 -1.56 8.90
N GLY A 200 -9.59 -1.65 8.83
CA GLY A 200 -8.79 -2.65 9.54
C GLY A 200 -8.85 -2.49 11.05
N ARG A 201 -8.87 -1.24 11.54
CA ARG A 201 -9.02 -0.98 12.98
C ARG A 201 -10.33 -1.49 13.56
N SER A 202 -11.42 -1.36 12.81
CA SER A 202 -12.73 -1.88 13.21
C SER A 202 -12.75 -3.40 13.21
N TRP A 203 -12.06 -4.04 12.27
CA TRP A 203 -11.91 -5.48 12.22
C TRP A 203 -11.12 -5.98 13.44
N ILE A 204 -9.97 -5.37 13.77
CA ILE A 204 -9.16 -5.75 14.95
C ILE A 204 -9.97 -5.69 16.24
N LYS A 205 -10.82 -4.66 16.41
CA LYS A 205 -11.67 -4.51 17.59
C LYS A 205 -12.72 -5.62 17.72
N LYS A 206 -13.15 -6.21 16.60
CA LYS A 206 -14.19 -7.26 16.56
C LYS A 206 -13.63 -8.67 16.58
N THR A 207 -12.33 -8.84 16.47
CA THR A 207 -11.68 -10.13 16.42
C THR A 207 -10.83 -10.38 17.66
N GLU A 208 -10.42 -11.62 17.83
CA GLU A 208 -9.50 -12.03 18.90
C GLU A 208 -8.03 -11.69 18.59
N TYR A 209 -7.76 -11.01 17.47
CA TYR A 209 -6.39 -10.65 17.09
C TYR A 209 -5.95 -9.34 17.73
N THR A 210 -4.68 -9.27 18.10
CA THR A 210 -4.01 -8.06 18.57
C THR A 210 -2.75 -7.79 17.79
N LYS A 211 -2.44 -6.50 17.63
CA LYS A 211 -1.16 -6.06 17.06
C LYS A 211 -0.16 -5.88 18.18
N GLN A 212 0.84 -6.72 18.25
CA GLN A 212 1.99 -6.47 19.11
C GLN A 212 3.00 -5.54 18.43
N LYS A 213 3.30 -4.42 19.08
CA LYS A 213 4.35 -3.50 18.66
C LYS A 213 5.68 -3.96 19.21
N VAL A 214 6.57 -4.42 18.38
CA VAL A 214 7.96 -4.65 18.77
C VAL A 214 8.66 -3.30 18.83
N LYS A 215 8.84 -2.77 20.05
CA LYS A 215 9.28 -1.39 20.32
C LYS A 215 10.59 -0.99 19.62
N LYS A 216 11.56 -1.87 19.52
CA LYS A 216 12.87 -1.56 18.90
C LYS A 216 12.85 -1.61 17.37
N ALA A 217 12.08 -2.48 16.76
CA ALA A 217 12.07 -2.70 15.30
C ALA A 217 10.93 -1.99 14.58
N ARG A 218 9.98 -1.38 15.31
CA ARG A 218 8.77 -0.72 14.77
C ARG A 218 8.00 -1.55 13.73
N PHE A 219 8.02 -2.87 13.83
CA PHE A 219 7.14 -3.73 13.08
C PHE A 219 6.01 -4.28 13.96
N VAL A 220 5.02 -4.84 13.32
CA VAL A 220 3.82 -5.36 13.97
C VAL A 220 3.73 -6.83 13.67
N THR A 221 3.60 -7.66 14.71
CA THR A 221 3.21 -9.05 14.61
C THR A 221 1.74 -9.20 14.99
N TRP A 222 1.12 -10.25 14.49
CA TRP A 222 -0.26 -10.58 14.83
C TRP A 222 -0.27 -11.76 15.79
N GLU A 223 -0.98 -11.60 16.89
CA GLU A 223 -1.18 -12.65 17.88
C GLU A 223 -2.66 -12.79 18.20
N LYS A 224 -3.07 -14.00 18.55
CA LYS A 224 -4.39 -14.23 19.14
C LYS A 224 -4.38 -13.70 20.57
N LYS A 225 -5.47 -13.04 20.98
CA LYS A 225 -5.64 -12.58 22.36
C LYS A 225 -5.86 -13.76 23.29
#